data_00895da896de5e0c4bb01cc5ed2fcf20
#
_entry.id   00895da896de5e0c4bb01cc5ed2fcf20
#
_cell.length_a   1.000
_cell.length_b   1.000
_cell.length_c   1.000
_cell.angle_alpha   90.00
_cell.angle_beta   90.00
_cell.angle_gamma   90.00
#
_symmetry.space_group_name_H-M   'P 1'
#
loop_
_entity.id
_entity.type
_entity.pdbx_description
1 polymer ?
#
loop_
_entity_poly.entity_id
_entity_poly.type
_entity_poly.pdbx_seq_one_letter_code
_entity_poly.pdbx_strand_id
1 'polypeptide(L)'
;MEYHGFVKVLFLCIKPGMLSDADRHRVVSERGVEVNNFNRHETIISAGIDIGTSTTKLIISRFSLRNVAGATHVPRIEITDKEILYKSPVFRTPLQDAVTVDVAGVQQIIRSEYDKAGVQPSQIETGAVIITGETATKRNASELLHQLSDEAGDFLVATAGPDLEGIIAAKGSGSYEASGKSGQVIANIDIGGGTANIAVFRDKQLLGTCTMHIGGRLIEFEHGKVRTISPPVARLLEEQGYTLQAGDPQNAAAVSFVTTYMAEAMARMLKKEVHAQDQVLLLGHEPNWAPSVDTIVFSGGISECMYHHESDEAQEAQYDDIGLQLAEALLNNASLQQFTWQEPAETVRATVLGAGTQTTEISGATIQVAPHELPLKNIPIYQYDFKENLETGLSHFEDAVEQAVALYDSAKEGQNFALYLSNLPYLGFRDVQKLAKAIVQIMDQRPRPEQPIILVIQSDHAKVIGQTLAALQVKQSIICIDQINVETGDYIDIGNALTSGVVPVVVKTLTFHTT
;
A
#
# COMPACT_ATOMS: atom_id res chain seq x y z
N MET A 1 -38.74 -23.46 4.75
CA MET A 1 -37.80 -24.01 5.70
C MET A 1 -36.55 -23.17 5.60
N GLU A 2 -36.53 -22.31 6.54
CA GLU A 2 -35.42 -21.74 7.32
C GLU A 2 -34.41 -20.84 6.59
N TYR A 3 -34.86 -19.59 6.41
CA TYR A 3 -33.99 -18.44 6.11
C TYR A 3 -33.46 -17.75 7.39
N HIS A 4 -33.41 -18.44 8.54
CA HIS A 4 -33.04 -17.84 9.82
C HIS A 4 -31.52 -17.80 10.11
N GLY A 5 -30.69 -18.37 9.25
CA GLY A 5 -29.22 -18.40 9.46
C GLY A 5 -28.46 -17.17 8.94
N PHE A 6 -28.98 -16.49 7.95
CA PHE A 6 -28.25 -15.43 7.25
C PHE A 6 -28.18 -14.06 7.97
N VAL A 7 -29.13 -13.78 8.84
CA VAL A 7 -29.21 -12.48 9.54
C VAL A 7 -28.22 -12.39 10.71
N LYS A 8 -27.80 -13.52 11.27
CA LYS A 8 -26.86 -13.53 12.41
C LYS A 8 -25.39 -13.27 12.03
N VAL A 9 -25.02 -13.52 10.80
CA VAL A 9 -23.61 -13.38 10.36
C VAL A 9 -23.25 -11.92 10.06
N LEU A 10 -24.22 -11.12 9.63
CA LEU A 10 -24.01 -9.68 9.40
C LEU A 10 -23.85 -8.89 10.72
N PHE A 11 -24.35 -9.43 11.84
CA PHE A 11 -24.28 -8.79 13.16
C PHE A 11 -22.99 -9.11 13.95
N LEU A 12 -22.19 -10.06 13.52
CA LEU A 12 -20.95 -10.43 14.22
C LEU A 12 -19.77 -9.48 13.94
N CYS A 13 -19.89 -8.61 12.94
CA CYS A 13 -18.90 -7.56 12.64
C CYS A 13 -19.26 -6.20 13.23
N ILE A 14 -20.41 -6.05 13.86
CA ILE A 14 -20.83 -4.80 14.52
C ILE A 14 -20.79 -5.01 16.03
N LYS A 15 -20.01 -4.21 16.76
CA LYS A 15 -19.94 -4.25 18.23
C LYS A 15 -21.35 -4.17 18.85
N PRO A 16 -21.69 -5.01 19.86
CA PRO A 16 -22.95 -4.88 20.60
C PRO A 16 -22.91 -3.59 21.43
N GLY A 17 -23.57 -2.56 20.96
CA GLY A 17 -23.64 -1.27 21.67
C GLY A 17 -24.10 -0.09 20.80
N MET A 18 -24.17 -0.24 19.49
CA MET A 18 -24.46 0.86 18.57
C MET A 18 -25.93 1.08 18.21
N LEU A 19 -26.86 0.49 18.91
CA LEU A 19 -28.28 0.83 18.75
C LEU A 19 -28.71 1.68 19.93
N SER A 20 -29.11 2.92 19.67
CA SER A 20 -29.73 3.80 20.69
C SER A 20 -31.06 3.19 21.16
N ASP A 21 -31.44 3.47 22.42
CA ASP A 21 -32.73 2.98 22.99
C ASP A 21 -33.97 3.44 22.18
N ALA A 22 -33.84 4.46 21.34
CA ALA A 22 -34.90 4.91 20.43
C ALA A 22 -35.16 3.92 19.28
N ASP A 23 -34.15 3.13 18.87
CA ASP A 23 -34.28 2.15 17.78
C ASP A 23 -34.85 0.81 18.23
N ARG A 24 -34.85 0.53 19.56
CA ARG A 24 -35.38 -0.72 20.13
C ARG A 24 -36.90 -0.76 20.27
N HIS A 25 -37.59 0.36 20.20
CA HIS A 25 -39.04 0.44 20.42
C HIS A 25 -39.91 0.55 19.16
N ARG A 26 -39.35 0.35 17.97
CA ARG A 26 -40.12 0.49 16.71
C ARG A 26 -40.34 -0.80 15.93
N VAL A 27 -40.30 -1.93 16.58
CA VAL A 27 -40.55 -3.22 15.94
C VAL A 27 -41.50 -4.04 16.81
N VAL A 28 -42.78 -3.75 16.77
CA VAL A 28 -43.86 -4.75 16.90
C VAL A 28 -45.14 -4.12 16.36
N SER A 29 -45.52 -4.38 15.12
CA SER A 29 -46.88 -4.34 14.65
C SER A 29 -47.07 -5.37 13.56
N GLU A 30 -47.84 -6.29 13.89
CA GLU A 30 -48.57 -7.36 13.17
C GLU A 30 -48.39 -7.51 11.66
N ARG A 31 -47.98 -8.75 11.31
CA ARG A 31 -47.86 -9.43 10.01
C ARG A 31 -46.53 -9.26 9.28
N GLY A 32 -45.63 -9.99 9.73
CA GLY A 32 -44.59 -10.76 9.15
C GLY A 32 -44.26 -10.72 7.65
N VAL A 33 -43.65 -9.67 7.20
CA VAL A 33 -42.53 -9.69 6.25
C VAL A 33 -41.78 -8.38 6.53
N GLU A 34 -40.69 -8.40 7.27
CA GLU A 34 -39.75 -7.29 7.27
C GLU A 34 -39.14 -7.20 5.87
N VAL A 35 -39.57 -6.23 5.09
CA VAL A 35 -38.82 -5.76 3.93
C VAL A 35 -37.59 -5.05 4.50
N ASN A 36 -36.49 -5.76 4.58
CA ASN A 36 -35.19 -5.19 4.91
C ASN A 36 -34.95 -3.99 3.99
N ASN A 37 -34.87 -2.81 4.58
CA ASN A 37 -34.48 -1.58 3.91
C ASN A 37 -33.02 -1.70 3.44
N PHE A 38 -32.80 -2.28 2.26
CA PHE A 38 -31.50 -2.43 1.59
C PHE A 38 -30.86 -1.08 1.20
N ASN A 39 -31.45 0.04 1.54
CA ASN A 39 -31.03 1.40 1.19
C ASN A 39 -30.56 2.24 2.39
N ARG A 40 -30.05 1.65 3.47
CA ARG A 40 -29.42 2.46 4.52
C ARG A 40 -28.04 2.90 4.02
N HIS A 41 -27.86 4.20 3.86
CA HIS A 41 -26.55 4.83 3.83
C HIS A 41 -25.95 4.67 5.24
N GLU A 42 -24.92 3.87 5.34
CA GLU A 42 -24.12 3.73 6.54
C GLU A 42 -22.87 4.57 6.38
N THR A 43 -22.42 5.25 7.43
CA THR A 43 -21.17 6.02 7.39
C THR A 43 -20.25 5.50 8.45
N ILE A 44 -18.97 5.34 8.12
CA ILE A 44 -17.91 4.93 9.04
C ILE A 44 -16.81 5.98 9.08
N ILE A 45 -16.14 6.09 10.22
CA ILE A 45 -14.97 6.95 10.40
C ILE A 45 -13.72 6.10 10.26
N SER A 46 -12.82 6.56 9.40
CA SER A 46 -11.54 5.93 9.11
C SER A 46 -10.38 6.85 9.50
N ALA A 47 -9.29 6.26 10.01
CA ALA A 47 -8.03 6.97 10.23
C ALA A 47 -6.91 6.34 9.42
N GLY A 48 -6.19 7.15 8.67
CA GLY A 48 -4.95 6.78 7.98
C GLY A 48 -3.75 7.40 8.69
N ILE A 49 -2.77 6.59 9.05
CA ILE A 49 -1.56 7.01 9.74
C ILE A 49 -0.36 6.54 8.93
N ASP A 50 0.49 7.47 8.53
CA ASP A 50 1.75 7.20 7.85
C ASP A 50 2.91 7.58 8.76
N ILE A 51 3.77 6.62 9.06
CA ILE A 51 4.97 6.78 9.88
C ILE A 51 6.18 6.52 8.99
N GLY A 52 6.58 7.56 8.28
CA GLY A 52 7.76 7.53 7.41
C GLY A 52 9.07 7.72 8.16
N THR A 53 10.18 7.58 7.44
CA THR A 53 11.54 7.78 7.95
C THR A 53 11.72 9.16 8.60
N SER A 54 11.16 10.17 8.00
CA SER A 54 11.33 11.56 8.44
C SER A 54 10.07 12.20 8.98
N THR A 55 8.90 11.74 8.55
CA THR A 55 7.63 12.38 8.85
C THR A 55 6.54 11.44 9.28
N THR A 56 5.72 11.88 10.23
CA THR A 56 4.47 11.24 10.64
C THR A 56 3.29 12.13 10.27
N LYS A 57 2.26 11.55 9.66
CA LYS A 57 1.04 12.24 9.20
C LYS A 57 -0.18 11.42 9.57
N LEU A 58 -1.32 12.12 9.76
CA LEU A 58 -2.60 11.49 10.05
C LEU A 58 -3.70 12.16 9.24
N ILE A 59 -4.63 11.35 8.72
CA ILE A 59 -5.88 11.81 8.09
C ILE A 59 -7.05 11.10 8.73
N ILE A 60 -8.12 11.83 8.99
CA ILE A 60 -9.41 11.26 9.39
C ILE A 60 -10.42 11.52 8.29
N SER A 61 -11.08 10.46 7.85
CA SER A 61 -12.07 10.51 6.77
C SER A 61 -13.39 9.90 7.21
N ARG A 62 -14.49 10.35 6.61
CA ARG A 62 -15.79 9.69 6.70
C ARG A 62 -16.07 9.02 5.38
N PHE A 63 -16.42 7.74 5.41
CA PHE A 63 -16.83 6.98 4.23
C PHE A 63 -18.32 6.71 4.28
N SER A 64 -19.01 6.94 3.16
CA SER A 64 -20.40 6.54 2.97
C SER A 64 -20.44 5.17 2.30
N LEU A 65 -21.08 4.22 2.95
CA LEU A 65 -21.20 2.85 2.49
C LEU A 65 -22.56 2.60 1.84
N ARG A 66 -22.58 1.82 0.77
CA ARG A 66 -23.81 1.41 0.10
C ARG A 66 -23.71 -0.03 -0.38
N ASN A 67 -24.79 -0.79 -0.22
CA ASN A 67 -24.92 -2.08 -0.88
C ASN A 67 -25.27 -1.87 -2.36
N VAL A 68 -24.35 -2.27 -3.25
CA VAL A 68 -24.50 -2.15 -4.70
C VAL A 68 -24.99 -3.44 -5.35
N ALA A 69 -25.13 -4.53 -4.58
CA ALA A 69 -25.67 -5.79 -5.11
C ALA A 69 -27.17 -5.67 -5.36
N GLY A 70 -27.64 -6.34 -6.42
CA GLY A 70 -29.07 -6.50 -6.69
C GLY A 70 -29.76 -7.34 -5.62
N ALA A 71 -31.09 -7.20 -5.49
CA ALA A 71 -31.91 -7.83 -4.45
C ALA A 71 -31.80 -9.36 -4.35
N THR A 72 -31.28 -10.02 -5.38
CA THR A 72 -31.12 -11.50 -5.48
C THR A 72 -29.66 -11.95 -5.37
N HIS A 73 -28.73 -11.01 -5.17
CA HIS A 73 -27.30 -11.31 -5.08
C HIS A 73 -26.81 -11.17 -3.64
N VAL A 74 -25.67 -11.76 -3.35
CA VAL A 74 -24.97 -11.58 -2.06
C VAL A 74 -24.70 -10.08 -1.88
N PRO A 75 -24.96 -9.50 -0.69
CA PRO A 75 -24.70 -8.09 -0.43
C PRO A 75 -23.24 -7.73 -0.72
N ARG A 76 -23.03 -6.72 -1.54
CA ARG A 76 -21.73 -6.13 -1.85
C ARG A 76 -21.71 -4.70 -1.37
N ILE A 77 -20.97 -4.42 -0.31
CA ILE A 77 -20.87 -3.10 0.29
C ILE A 77 -19.70 -2.36 -0.35
N GLU A 78 -19.98 -1.21 -0.94
CA GLU A 78 -18.97 -0.35 -1.54
C GLU A 78 -18.97 1.04 -0.90
N ILE A 79 -17.81 1.68 -0.90
CA ILE A 79 -17.67 3.08 -0.52
C ILE A 79 -18.14 3.93 -1.71
N THR A 80 -19.20 4.70 -1.49
CA THR A 80 -19.80 5.55 -2.53
C THR A 80 -19.40 7.00 -2.42
N ASP A 81 -18.91 7.42 -1.25
CA ASP A 81 -18.46 8.78 -1.02
C ASP A 81 -17.41 8.85 0.07
N LYS A 82 -16.52 9.82 -0.01
CA LYS A 82 -15.42 10.05 0.92
C LYS A 82 -15.29 11.53 1.26
N GLU A 83 -15.46 11.85 2.52
CA GLU A 83 -15.25 13.16 3.07
C GLU A 83 -14.01 13.17 3.97
N ILE A 84 -13.08 14.08 3.75
CA ILE A 84 -11.94 14.27 4.65
C ILE A 84 -12.38 15.18 5.79
N LEU A 85 -12.43 14.65 7.00
CA LEU A 85 -12.82 15.38 8.20
C LEU A 85 -11.66 16.17 8.79
N TYR A 86 -10.45 15.62 8.72
CA TYR A 86 -9.28 16.23 9.32
C TYR A 86 -7.99 15.80 8.60
N LYS A 87 -7.09 16.77 8.39
CA LYS A 87 -5.71 16.54 7.92
C LYS A 87 -4.75 17.12 8.98
N SER A 88 -3.88 16.28 9.53
CA SER A 88 -2.86 16.75 10.47
C SER A 88 -1.81 17.62 9.79
N PRO A 89 -1.09 18.48 10.52
CA PRO A 89 0.22 18.93 10.10
C PRO A 89 1.15 17.75 9.83
N VAL A 90 2.26 18.02 9.13
CA VAL A 90 3.32 17.04 8.95
C VAL A 90 4.25 17.14 10.17
N PHE A 91 4.32 16.08 10.97
CA PHE A 91 5.21 16.00 12.12
C PHE A 91 6.52 15.34 11.74
N ARG A 92 7.58 15.68 12.43
CA ARG A 92 8.82 14.91 12.38
C ARG A 92 8.60 13.59 13.13
N THR A 93 8.97 12.46 12.54
CA THR A 93 8.89 11.15 13.20
C THR A 93 9.79 11.15 14.44
N PRO A 94 9.23 10.92 15.65
CA PRO A 94 10.02 10.85 16.86
C PRO A 94 10.95 9.63 16.85
N LEU A 95 12.23 9.84 17.11
CA LEU A 95 13.23 8.78 17.19
C LEU A 95 13.93 8.82 18.55
N GLN A 96 14.19 7.66 19.15
CA GLN A 96 15.06 7.53 20.34
C GLN A 96 16.53 7.60 19.94
N ASP A 97 16.87 6.95 18.82
CA ASP A 97 18.20 6.95 18.21
C ASP A 97 18.08 6.70 16.69
N ALA A 98 19.21 6.55 16.00
CA ALA A 98 19.24 6.34 14.55
C ALA A 98 18.49 5.07 14.07
N VAL A 99 18.30 4.08 14.95
CA VAL A 99 17.75 2.75 14.60
C VAL A 99 16.48 2.38 15.38
N THR A 100 15.96 3.29 16.21
CA THR A 100 14.82 3.01 17.10
C THR A 100 13.81 4.15 17.05
N VAL A 101 12.54 3.84 16.78
CA VAL A 101 11.43 4.82 16.82
C VAL A 101 11.04 5.07 18.27
N ASP A 102 10.75 6.32 18.62
CA ASP A 102 10.11 6.67 19.89
C ASP A 102 8.60 6.42 19.80
N VAL A 103 8.20 5.23 20.19
CA VAL A 103 6.80 4.77 20.15
C VAL A 103 5.89 5.69 20.97
N ALA A 104 6.33 6.10 22.15
CA ALA A 104 5.55 6.98 23.03
C ALA A 104 5.35 8.36 22.39
N GLY A 105 6.39 8.90 21.75
CA GLY A 105 6.30 10.15 21.01
C GLY A 105 5.33 10.08 19.84
N VAL A 106 5.34 8.97 19.07
CA VAL A 106 4.37 8.75 17.98
C VAL A 106 2.95 8.66 18.51
N GLN A 107 2.72 7.89 19.57
CA GLN A 107 1.38 7.77 20.21
C GLN A 107 0.88 9.14 20.71
N GLN A 108 1.76 9.95 21.30
CA GLN A 108 1.39 11.29 21.75
C GLN A 108 0.94 12.19 20.60
N ILE A 109 1.63 12.15 19.45
CA ILE A 109 1.23 12.87 18.25
C ILE A 109 -0.17 12.42 17.83
N ILE A 110 -0.39 11.11 17.67
CA ILE A 110 -1.66 10.55 17.20
C ILE A 110 -2.82 10.97 18.12
N ARG A 111 -2.65 10.82 19.44
CA ARG A 111 -3.69 11.22 20.43
C ARG A 111 -4.00 12.71 20.37
N SER A 112 -2.95 13.55 20.29
CA SER A 112 -3.12 15.00 20.15
C SER A 112 -3.90 15.39 18.89
N GLU A 113 -3.66 14.68 17.79
CA GLU A 113 -4.36 14.95 16.53
C GLU A 113 -5.79 14.44 16.53
N TYR A 114 -6.10 13.33 17.21
CA TYR A 114 -7.48 12.91 17.44
C TYR A 114 -8.26 13.93 18.25
N ASP A 115 -7.65 14.47 19.31
CA ASP A 115 -8.28 15.52 20.13
C ASP A 115 -8.55 16.80 19.32
N LYS A 116 -7.60 17.23 18.46
CA LYS A 116 -7.78 18.39 17.58
C LYS A 116 -8.86 18.15 16.52
N ALA A 117 -8.98 16.94 16.02
CA ALA A 117 -10.02 16.54 15.08
C ALA A 117 -11.40 16.42 15.73
N GLY A 118 -11.48 16.43 17.07
CA GLY A 118 -12.72 16.20 17.82
C GLY A 118 -13.25 14.77 17.68
N VAL A 119 -12.38 13.79 17.39
CA VAL A 119 -12.74 12.39 17.18
C VAL A 119 -12.14 11.54 18.29
N GLN A 120 -12.98 10.75 18.96
CA GLN A 120 -12.50 9.79 19.95
C GLN A 120 -11.99 8.51 19.26
N PRO A 121 -10.92 7.86 19.74
CA PRO A 121 -10.43 6.60 19.17
C PRO A 121 -11.52 5.52 19.05
N SER A 122 -12.48 5.49 19.98
CA SER A 122 -13.61 4.56 19.95
C SER A 122 -14.63 4.79 18.83
N GLN A 123 -14.59 5.95 18.18
CA GLN A 123 -15.43 6.29 17.01
C GLN A 123 -14.79 5.87 15.70
N ILE A 124 -13.50 5.51 15.72
CA ILE A 124 -12.79 5.05 14.52
C ILE A 124 -13.12 3.57 14.33
N GLU A 125 -13.78 3.27 13.21
CA GLU A 125 -14.28 1.94 12.91
C GLU A 125 -13.35 1.16 11.99
N THR A 126 -12.54 1.89 11.22
CA THR A 126 -11.55 1.31 10.30
C THR A 126 -10.36 2.24 10.15
N GLY A 127 -9.30 1.73 9.59
CA GLY A 127 -8.12 2.56 9.30
C GLY A 127 -6.93 1.75 8.84
N ALA A 128 -5.84 2.46 8.58
CA ALA A 128 -4.56 1.83 8.32
C ALA A 128 -3.43 2.59 9.01
N VAL A 129 -2.48 1.84 9.54
CA VAL A 129 -1.18 2.34 9.97
C VAL A 129 -0.15 1.78 9.01
N ILE A 130 0.54 2.66 8.31
CA ILE A 130 1.61 2.28 7.40
C ILE A 130 2.91 2.79 7.97
N ILE A 131 3.88 1.90 8.09
CA ILE A 131 5.26 2.28 8.37
C ILE A 131 6.03 2.18 7.06
N THR A 132 6.64 3.30 6.63
CA THR A 132 7.27 3.44 5.33
C THR A 132 8.76 3.77 5.43
N GLY A 133 9.47 3.55 4.30
CA GLY A 133 10.88 3.85 4.16
C GLY A 133 11.77 3.09 5.14
N GLU A 134 12.88 3.71 5.57
CA GLU A 134 13.82 3.09 6.53
C GLU A 134 13.21 2.86 7.91
N THR A 135 12.10 3.52 8.26
CA THR A 135 11.39 3.25 9.52
C THR A 135 10.83 1.84 9.57
N ALA A 136 10.45 1.27 8.43
CA ALA A 136 10.00 -0.12 8.33
C ALA A 136 11.10 -1.13 8.72
N THR A 137 12.37 -0.75 8.58
CA THR A 137 13.53 -1.59 8.93
C THR A 137 14.08 -1.32 10.34
N LYS A 138 13.48 -0.38 11.10
CA LYS A 138 13.89 -0.07 12.47
C LYS A 138 13.66 -1.28 13.39
N ARG A 139 14.54 -1.41 14.39
CA ARG A 139 14.55 -2.55 15.33
C ARG A 139 13.19 -2.80 16.01
N ASN A 140 12.43 -1.75 16.27
CA ASN A 140 11.14 -1.82 16.98
C ASN A 140 9.93 -1.48 16.11
N ALA A 141 10.03 -1.55 14.77
CA ALA A 141 8.91 -1.29 13.87
C ALA A 141 7.72 -2.21 14.17
N SER A 142 7.96 -3.51 14.37
CA SER A 142 6.92 -4.48 14.72
C SER A 142 6.25 -4.19 16.07
N GLU A 143 7.00 -3.73 17.07
CA GLU A 143 6.46 -3.33 18.38
C GLU A 143 5.56 -2.11 18.25
N LEU A 144 6.02 -1.09 17.49
CA LEU A 144 5.22 0.10 17.20
C LEU A 144 3.88 -0.28 16.54
N LEU A 145 3.91 -1.20 15.57
CA LEU A 145 2.73 -1.71 14.89
C LEU A 145 1.75 -2.37 15.87
N HIS A 146 2.22 -3.27 16.73
CA HIS A 146 1.36 -3.96 17.71
C HIS A 146 0.72 -2.97 18.67
N GLN A 147 1.47 -2.03 19.21
CA GLN A 147 0.94 -1.05 20.15
C GLN A 147 -0.08 -0.11 19.52
N LEU A 148 0.11 0.28 18.26
CA LEU A 148 -0.85 1.13 17.54
C LEU A 148 -2.12 0.34 17.15
N SER A 149 -2.00 -0.92 16.78
CA SER A 149 -3.16 -1.75 16.45
C SER A 149 -4.07 -2.02 17.64
N ASP A 150 -3.51 -2.17 18.83
CA ASP A 150 -4.27 -2.40 20.07
C ASP A 150 -5.08 -1.16 20.51
N GLU A 151 -4.59 0.05 20.20
CA GLU A 151 -5.26 1.31 20.55
C GLU A 151 -6.29 1.76 19.50
N ALA A 152 -6.19 1.29 18.27
CA ALA A 152 -6.90 1.86 17.14
C ALA A 152 -8.07 1.00 16.59
N GLY A 153 -8.35 -0.18 17.14
CA GLY A 153 -9.43 -1.06 16.68
C GLY A 153 -9.02 -1.93 15.49
N ASP A 154 -9.96 -2.23 14.57
CA ASP A 154 -9.69 -3.10 13.39
C ASP A 154 -8.89 -2.36 12.30
N PHE A 155 -7.68 -1.94 12.62
CA PHE A 155 -6.77 -1.30 11.68
C PHE A 155 -6.04 -2.33 10.80
N LEU A 156 -5.88 -1.98 9.54
CA LEU A 156 -4.84 -2.58 8.71
C LEU A 156 -3.50 -2.03 9.18
N VAL A 157 -2.62 -2.91 9.55
CA VAL A 157 -1.26 -2.53 9.95
C VAL A 157 -0.29 -3.18 8.98
N ALA A 158 0.46 -2.37 8.27
CA ALA A 158 1.39 -2.83 7.26
C ALA A 158 2.75 -2.12 7.37
N THR A 159 3.82 -2.88 7.25
CA THR A 159 5.12 -2.33 6.88
C THR A 159 5.17 -2.28 5.36
N ALA A 160 5.23 -1.09 4.80
CA ALA A 160 5.46 -0.94 3.38
C ALA A 160 6.96 -0.81 3.14
N GLY A 161 7.55 -1.82 2.54
CA GLY A 161 8.87 -1.67 1.94
C GLY A 161 8.83 -0.58 0.86
N PRO A 162 10.00 -0.11 0.40
CA PRO A 162 10.08 1.01 -0.54
C PRO A 162 9.25 0.82 -1.82
N ASP A 163 9.21 -0.39 -2.36
CA ASP A 163 8.44 -0.71 -3.57
C ASP A 163 6.93 -0.63 -3.33
N LEU A 164 6.46 -1.16 -2.19
CA LEU A 164 5.05 -1.09 -1.81
C LEU A 164 4.62 0.35 -1.51
N GLU A 165 5.51 1.16 -0.90
CA GLU A 165 5.28 2.59 -0.68
C GLU A 165 5.04 3.31 -2.01
N GLY A 166 5.85 3.04 -3.04
CA GLY A 166 5.67 3.58 -4.39
C GLY A 166 4.33 3.20 -5.02
N ILE A 167 3.89 1.94 -4.85
CA ILE A 167 2.60 1.45 -5.34
C ILE A 167 1.44 2.16 -4.65
N ILE A 168 1.49 2.27 -3.32
CA ILE A 168 0.47 2.94 -2.52
C ILE A 168 0.40 4.43 -2.91
N ALA A 169 1.54 5.10 -3.04
CA ALA A 169 1.59 6.49 -3.47
C ALA A 169 1.02 6.70 -4.87
N ALA A 170 1.29 5.77 -5.82
CA ALA A 170 0.73 5.82 -7.16
C ALA A 170 -0.80 5.69 -7.17
N LYS A 171 -1.32 4.85 -6.31
CA LYS A 171 -2.78 4.76 -6.10
C LYS A 171 -3.31 6.08 -5.54
N GLY A 172 -2.68 6.65 -4.52
CA GLY A 172 -3.11 7.89 -3.85
C GLY A 172 -2.96 9.16 -4.67
N SER A 173 -1.97 9.24 -5.55
CA SER A 173 -1.79 10.36 -6.49
C SER A 173 -2.76 10.32 -7.67
N GLY A 174 -3.47 9.21 -7.88
CA GLY A 174 -4.35 8.99 -9.03
C GLY A 174 -3.64 8.49 -10.29
N SER A 175 -2.33 8.32 -10.30
CA SER A 175 -1.55 7.86 -11.46
C SER A 175 -1.91 6.43 -11.87
N TYR A 176 -2.19 5.56 -10.89
CA TYR A 176 -2.71 4.21 -11.10
C TYR A 176 -4.02 4.21 -11.91
N GLU A 177 -5.00 5.02 -11.49
CA GLU A 177 -6.29 5.17 -12.20
C GLU A 177 -6.11 5.80 -13.60
N ALA A 178 -5.21 6.77 -13.71
CA ALA A 178 -4.88 7.41 -15.00
C ALA A 178 -4.31 6.40 -16.00
N SER A 179 -3.49 5.44 -15.55
CA SER A 179 -2.93 4.39 -16.41
C SER A 179 -4.01 3.51 -17.06
N GLY A 180 -5.08 3.19 -16.29
CA GLY A 180 -6.21 2.40 -16.80
C GLY A 180 -7.11 3.16 -17.77
N LYS A 181 -7.14 4.50 -17.69
CA LYS A 181 -7.96 5.34 -18.59
C LYS A 181 -7.24 5.68 -19.89
N SER A 182 -5.92 5.83 -19.84
CA SER A 182 -5.13 6.31 -20.98
C SER A 182 -4.45 5.20 -21.79
N GLY A 183 -4.22 4.02 -21.21
CA GLY A 183 -3.40 2.96 -21.78
C GLY A 183 -1.90 3.30 -21.88
N GLN A 184 -1.48 4.47 -21.38
CA GLN A 184 -0.09 4.91 -21.35
C GLN A 184 0.71 4.21 -20.25
N VAL A 185 2.03 4.16 -20.43
CA VAL A 185 2.97 3.75 -19.38
C VAL A 185 3.23 4.94 -18.48
N ILE A 186 2.66 4.93 -17.29
CA ILE A 186 2.74 6.02 -16.32
C ILE A 186 3.68 5.63 -15.17
N ALA A 187 4.67 6.45 -14.88
CA ALA A 187 5.51 6.34 -13.69
C ALA A 187 5.06 7.36 -12.64
N ASN A 188 4.65 6.88 -11.47
CA ASN A 188 4.53 7.70 -10.29
C ASN A 188 5.87 7.76 -9.57
N ILE A 189 6.29 8.95 -9.17
CA ILE A 189 7.56 9.23 -8.51
C ILE A 189 7.22 9.91 -7.19
N ASP A 190 7.20 9.16 -6.10
CA ASP A 190 6.88 9.67 -4.76
C ASP A 190 8.17 10.09 -4.07
N ILE A 191 8.37 11.39 -3.88
CA ILE A 191 9.59 11.92 -3.27
C ILE A 191 9.28 12.53 -1.91
N GLY A 192 9.77 11.84 -0.88
CA GLY A 192 9.69 12.29 0.50
C GLY A 192 10.94 12.98 1.01
N GLY A 193 11.21 12.81 2.31
CA GLY A 193 12.42 13.36 2.94
C GLY A 193 13.69 12.57 2.62
N GLY A 194 13.61 11.24 2.51
CA GLY A 194 14.79 10.36 2.38
C GLY A 194 14.85 9.58 1.07
N THR A 195 13.72 9.28 0.47
CA THR A 195 13.63 8.38 -0.69
C THR A 195 12.73 8.94 -1.79
N ALA A 196 13.01 8.51 -3.01
CA ALA A 196 12.14 8.60 -4.16
C ALA A 196 11.72 7.18 -4.55
N ASN A 197 10.43 6.89 -4.47
CA ASN A 197 9.84 5.59 -4.76
C ASN A 197 9.12 5.68 -6.11
N ILE A 198 9.59 4.91 -7.09
CA ILE A 198 9.04 4.89 -8.46
C ILE A 198 8.21 3.63 -8.62
N ALA A 199 6.96 3.77 -9.07
CA ALA A 199 6.13 2.65 -9.48
C ALA A 199 5.53 2.94 -10.86
N VAL A 200 5.66 1.98 -11.78
CA VAL A 200 5.29 2.12 -13.19
C VAL A 200 4.12 1.23 -13.51
N PHE A 201 3.09 1.82 -14.12
CA PHE A 201 1.83 1.13 -14.45
C PHE A 201 1.42 1.34 -15.90
N ARG A 202 0.69 0.36 -16.44
CA ARG A 202 -0.11 0.46 -17.65
C ARG A 202 -1.36 -0.39 -17.49
N ASP A 203 -2.52 0.15 -17.89
CA ASP A 203 -3.81 -0.54 -17.78
C ASP A 203 -4.08 -1.09 -16.36
N LYS A 204 -3.70 -0.32 -15.32
CA LYS A 204 -3.74 -0.71 -13.91
C LYS A 204 -2.86 -1.92 -13.54
N GLN A 205 -1.98 -2.36 -14.39
CA GLN A 205 -1.02 -3.42 -14.09
C GLN A 205 0.32 -2.81 -13.69
N LEU A 206 0.87 -3.27 -12.57
CA LEU A 206 2.22 -2.93 -12.15
C LEU A 206 3.21 -3.53 -13.15
N LEU A 207 4.05 -2.69 -13.74
CA LEU A 207 5.11 -3.10 -14.67
C LEU A 207 6.45 -3.25 -13.97
N GLY A 208 6.67 -2.51 -12.89
CA GLY A 208 7.88 -2.55 -12.10
C GLY A 208 8.02 -1.37 -11.17
N THR A 209 9.07 -1.42 -10.34
CA THR A 209 9.41 -0.44 -9.31
C THR A 209 10.89 -0.11 -9.32
N CYS A 210 11.26 0.95 -8.64
CA CYS A 210 12.64 1.29 -8.30
C CYS A 210 12.64 2.32 -7.17
N THR A 211 13.56 2.21 -6.23
CA THR A 211 13.70 3.17 -5.15
C THR A 211 15.12 3.75 -5.11
N MET A 212 15.20 5.03 -4.78
CA MET A 212 16.47 5.77 -4.71
C MET A 212 16.57 6.60 -3.43
N HIS A 213 17.78 6.78 -2.93
CA HIS A 213 18.10 7.79 -1.92
C HIS A 213 18.08 9.19 -2.55
N ILE A 214 16.88 9.68 -2.85
CA ILE A 214 16.59 11.02 -3.36
C ILE A 214 15.46 11.60 -2.51
N GLY A 215 15.72 12.70 -1.83
CA GLY A 215 14.74 13.32 -0.94
C GLY A 215 15.23 14.63 -0.34
N GLY A 216 14.29 15.42 0.19
CA GLY A 216 14.58 16.77 0.67
C GLY A 216 15.46 16.80 1.92
N ARG A 217 15.42 15.78 2.78
CA ARG A 217 16.10 15.75 4.07
C ARG A 217 17.39 14.95 4.09
N LEU A 218 17.93 14.65 2.94
CA LEU A 218 19.23 13.96 2.84
C LEU A 218 20.41 14.86 3.24
N ILE A 219 20.21 16.18 3.20
CA ILE A 219 21.05 17.16 3.89
C ILE A 219 20.10 18.10 4.63
N GLU A 220 20.26 18.18 5.95
CA GLU A 220 19.51 19.13 6.79
C GLU A 220 20.46 20.18 7.37
N PHE A 221 19.95 21.39 7.53
CA PHE A 221 20.69 22.52 8.07
C PHE A 221 20.12 22.95 9.42
N GLU A 222 20.94 23.66 10.20
CA GLU A 222 20.53 24.36 11.42
C GLU A 222 21.43 25.56 11.61
N HIS A 223 20.84 26.73 11.68
CA HIS A 223 21.56 27.99 11.81
C HIS A 223 22.67 28.19 10.74
N GLY A 224 22.39 27.81 9.48
CA GLY A 224 23.33 27.92 8.35
C GLY A 224 24.49 26.91 8.36
N LYS A 225 24.40 25.86 9.18
CA LYS A 225 25.36 24.77 9.24
C LYS A 225 24.67 23.45 8.93
N VAL A 226 25.43 22.51 8.39
CA VAL A 226 24.98 21.13 8.19
C VAL A 226 24.67 20.50 9.55
N ARG A 227 23.42 20.10 9.74
CA ARG A 227 22.96 19.35 10.90
C ARG A 227 23.16 17.85 10.68
N THR A 228 22.63 17.34 9.55
CA THR A 228 22.74 15.94 9.15
C THR A 228 23.05 15.84 7.66
N ILE A 229 23.74 14.79 7.28
CA ILE A 229 23.95 14.39 5.89
C ILE A 229 23.82 12.87 5.81
N SER A 230 23.05 12.40 4.86
CA SER A 230 22.87 10.95 4.67
C SER A 230 24.15 10.29 4.14
N PRO A 231 24.45 9.06 4.55
CA PRO A 231 25.67 8.37 4.09
C PRO A 231 25.79 8.19 2.57
N PRO A 232 24.70 7.91 1.80
CA PRO A 232 24.78 7.86 0.34
C PRO A 232 25.19 9.21 -0.28
N VAL A 233 24.63 10.32 0.22
CA VAL A 233 24.96 11.65 -0.27
C VAL A 233 26.37 12.08 0.12
N ALA A 234 26.81 11.75 1.32
CA ALA A 234 28.19 12.03 1.74
C ALA A 234 29.19 11.31 0.80
N ARG A 235 28.97 10.04 0.49
CA ARG A 235 29.80 9.28 -0.47
C ARG A 235 29.77 9.89 -1.87
N LEU A 236 28.60 10.27 -2.37
CA LEU A 236 28.48 10.92 -3.68
C LEU A 236 29.29 12.21 -3.76
N LEU A 237 29.28 13.01 -2.69
CA LEU A 237 30.05 14.25 -2.60
C LEU A 237 31.55 13.99 -2.55
N GLU A 238 32.01 13.01 -1.74
CA GLU A 238 33.42 12.63 -1.64
C GLU A 238 33.99 12.20 -2.98
N GLU A 239 33.26 11.41 -3.78
CA GLU A 239 33.66 10.97 -5.12
C GLU A 239 33.90 12.16 -6.09
N GLN A 240 33.25 13.30 -5.82
CA GLN A 240 33.37 14.52 -6.61
C GLN A 240 34.29 15.58 -5.97
N GLY A 241 34.99 15.19 -4.90
CA GLY A 241 35.97 16.04 -4.23
C GLY A 241 35.36 17.10 -3.29
N TYR A 242 34.06 16.98 -2.96
CA TYR A 242 33.44 17.78 -1.91
C TYR A 242 33.59 17.06 -0.56
N THR A 243 33.97 17.81 0.47
CA THR A 243 33.88 17.34 1.85
C THR A 243 32.81 18.15 2.56
N LEU A 244 31.78 17.48 3.07
CA LEU A 244 30.70 18.10 3.83
C LEU A 244 30.34 17.20 5.02
N GLN A 245 30.40 17.77 6.22
CA GLN A 245 30.17 17.05 7.47
C GLN A 245 29.24 17.85 8.38
N ALA A 246 28.65 17.17 9.37
CA ALA A 246 27.84 17.85 10.39
C ALA A 246 28.68 18.93 11.12
N GLY A 247 28.15 20.13 11.24
CA GLY A 247 28.81 21.31 11.80
C GLY A 247 29.48 22.22 10.77
N ASP A 248 29.71 21.75 9.53
CA ASP A 248 30.28 22.59 8.47
C ASP A 248 29.26 23.66 8.03
N PRO A 249 29.76 24.83 7.57
CA PRO A 249 28.90 25.83 6.95
C PRO A 249 28.18 25.25 5.72
N GLN A 250 26.98 25.74 5.44
CA GLN A 250 26.25 25.40 4.22
C GLN A 250 27.11 25.72 2.98
N ASN A 251 27.26 24.78 2.08
CA ASN A 251 27.98 24.89 0.84
C ASN A 251 27.03 24.86 -0.35
N ALA A 252 26.68 26.02 -0.89
CA ALA A 252 25.74 26.14 -2.00
C ALA A 252 26.19 25.35 -3.26
N ALA A 253 27.48 25.27 -3.55
CA ALA A 253 28.00 24.51 -4.70
C ALA A 253 27.82 23.01 -4.51
N ALA A 254 28.09 22.48 -3.29
CA ALA A 254 27.84 21.07 -2.97
C ALA A 254 26.36 20.72 -3.03
N VAL A 255 25.48 21.57 -2.50
CA VAL A 255 24.02 21.40 -2.56
C VAL A 255 23.53 21.40 -4.01
N SER A 256 23.93 22.40 -4.80
CA SER A 256 23.56 22.48 -6.22
C SER A 256 24.04 21.26 -7.01
N PHE A 257 25.26 20.79 -6.75
CA PHE A 257 25.77 19.57 -7.37
C PHE A 257 24.88 18.35 -7.02
N VAL A 258 24.60 18.12 -5.73
CA VAL A 258 23.82 16.97 -5.27
C VAL A 258 22.42 16.97 -5.87
N THR A 259 21.72 18.12 -5.81
CA THR A 259 20.33 18.21 -6.31
C THR A 259 20.26 18.06 -7.82
N THR A 260 21.22 18.62 -8.56
CA THR A 260 21.34 18.43 -10.02
C THR A 260 21.61 16.97 -10.35
N TYR A 261 22.57 16.34 -9.64
CA TYR A 261 22.90 14.94 -9.86
C TYR A 261 21.70 14.01 -9.59
N MET A 262 20.95 14.28 -8.50
CA MET A 262 19.72 13.54 -8.16
C MET A 262 18.68 13.63 -9.28
N ALA A 263 18.46 14.82 -9.83
CA ALA A 263 17.53 15.02 -10.96
C ALA A 263 17.98 14.28 -12.23
N GLU A 264 19.28 14.29 -12.53
CA GLU A 264 19.84 13.55 -13.65
C GLU A 264 19.76 12.04 -13.44
N ALA A 265 20.10 11.54 -12.24
CA ALA A 265 19.99 10.13 -11.90
C ALA A 265 18.54 9.64 -12.01
N MET A 266 17.55 10.42 -11.54
CA MET A 266 16.13 10.16 -11.71
C MET A 266 15.77 9.98 -13.19
N ALA A 267 16.21 10.90 -14.06
CA ALA A 267 15.95 10.82 -15.49
C ALA A 267 16.58 9.56 -16.12
N ARG A 268 17.80 9.18 -15.70
CA ARG A 268 18.45 7.95 -16.15
C ARG A 268 17.68 6.70 -15.69
N MET A 269 17.21 6.66 -14.45
CA MET A 269 16.40 5.53 -13.94
C MET A 269 15.12 5.34 -14.77
N LEU A 270 14.39 6.43 -15.07
CA LEU A 270 13.18 6.37 -15.90
C LEU A 270 13.47 5.85 -17.32
N LYS A 271 14.66 6.12 -17.87
CA LYS A 271 15.13 5.61 -19.15
C LYS A 271 15.80 4.24 -19.08
N LYS A 272 16.02 3.71 -17.88
CA LYS A 272 16.79 2.48 -17.58
C LYS A 272 18.26 2.57 -18.03
N GLU A 273 18.83 3.75 -17.94
CA GLU A 273 20.21 4.06 -18.29
C GLU A 273 21.06 4.21 -17.01
N VAL A 274 21.13 3.15 -16.19
CA VAL A 274 21.79 3.18 -14.88
C VAL A 274 23.31 3.28 -15.07
N HIS A 275 23.93 4.31 -14.49
CA HIS A 275 25.38 4.46 -14.48
C HIS A 275 25.98 3.84 -13.19
N ALA A 276 27.24 3.43 -13.26
CA ALA A 276 27.92 2.85 -12.09
C ALA A 276 27.92 3.79 -10.86
N GLN A 277 27.99 5.09 -11.08
CA GLN A 277 27.93 6.11 -10.02
C GLN A 277 26.54 6.24 -9.39
N ASP A 278 25.46 5.88 -10.12
CA ASP A 278 24.09 5.94 -9.60
C ASP A 278 23.83 4.86 -8.54
N GLN A 279 24.64 3.81 -8.51
CA GLN A 279 24.52 2.70 -7.54
C GLN A 279 24.57 3.18 -6.08
N VAL A 280 25.27 4.29 -5.79
CA VAL A 280 25.32 4.87 -4.44
C VAL A 280 23.95 5.41 -3.99
N LEU A 281 23.08 5.77 -4.95
CA LEU A 281 21.74 6.26 -4.68
C LEU A 281 20.67 5.18 -4.77
N LEU A 282 20.95 3.99 -5.31
CA LEU A 282 19.97 2.91 -5.40
C LEU A 282 19.69 2.29 -4.04
N LEU A 283 18.41 2.05 -3.78
CA LEU A 283 17.94 1.31 -2.62
C LEU A 283 17.19 0.06 -3.11
N GLY A 284 17.81 -1.11 -2.91
CA GLY A 284 17.25 -2.39 -3.35
C GLY A 284 17.71 -2.79 -4.76
N HIS A 285 16.89 -2.69 -5.76
CA HIS A 285 17.15 -3.17 -7.12
C HIS A 285 17.12 -2.05 -8.16
N GLU A 286 17.70 -2.31 -9.32
CA GLU A 286 17.60 -1.45 -10.50
C GLU A 286 16.17 -1.43 -11.08
N PRO A 287 15.83 -0.44 -11.94
CA PRO A 287 14.55 -0.40 -12.64
C PRO A 287 14.22 -1.72 -13.35
N ASN A 288 13.07 -2.32 -13.01
CA ASN A 288 12.70 -3.66 -13.48
C ASN A 288 11.48 -3.71 -14.42
N TRP A 289 10.98 -2.56 -14.91
CA TRP A 289 9.92 -2.52 -15.94
C TRP A 289 10.49 -2.64 -17.35
N ALA A 290 9.73 -3.27 -18.27
CA ALA A 290 10.18 -3.48 -19.65
C ALA A 290 9.90 -2.29 -20.60
N PRO A 291 8.68 -1.72 -20.69
CA PRO A 291 8.36 -0.67 -21.68
C PRO A 291 8.96 0.69 -21.27
N SER A 292 9.06 1.59 -22.27
CA SER A 292 9.42 2.97 -22.00
C SER A 292 8.29 3.69 -21.28
N VAL A 293 8.64 4.60 -20.38
CA VAL A 293 7.69 5.49 -19.69
C VAL A 293 7.24 6.60 -20.65
N ASP A 294 5.93 6.83 -20.73
CA ASP A 294 5.33 7.91 -21.53
C ASP A 294 5.07 9.15 -20.68
N THR A 295 4.51 8.94 -19.50
CA THR A 295 4.06 10.02 -18.61
C THR A 295 4.66 9.84 -17.23
N ILE A 296 5.04 10.94 -16.60
CA ILE A 296 5.52 10.98 -15.22
C ILE A 296 4.59 11.82 -14.35
N VAL A 297 4.42 11.37 -13.12
CA VAL A 297 3.62 12.03 -12.07
C VAL A 297 4.47 12.12 -10.83
N PHE A 298 4.68 13.31 -10.29
CA PHE A 298 5.38 13.48 -9.02
C PHE A 298 4.39 13.58 -7.87
N SER A 299 4.62 12.81 -6.81
CA SER A 299 3.91 12.86 -5.53
C SER A 299 4.89 12.98 -4.36
N GLY A 300 4.39 13.07 -3.14
CA GLY A 300 5.22 13.27 -1.95
C GLY A 300 5.50 14.74 -1.62
N GLY A 301 6.31 14.95 -0.59
CA GLY A 301 6.59 16.30 -0.08
C GLY A 301 7.31 17.23 -1.05
N ILE A 302 8.18 16.67 -1.91
CA ILE A 302 8.89 17.46 -2.92
C ILE A 302 7.95 17.93 -4.03
N SER A 303 6.95 17.12 -4.40
CA SER A 303 5.96 17.53 -5.41
C SER A 303 5.13 18.74 -4.96
N GLU A 304 4.86 18.88 -3.67
CA GLU A 304 4.23 20.09 -3.14
C GLU A 304 5.05 21.35 -3.43
N CYS A 305 6.37 21.27 -3.25
CA CYS A 305 7.28 22.36 -3.60
C CYS A 305 7.31 22.61 -5.12
N MET A 306 7.08 21.58 -5.95
CA MET A 306 7.09 21.72 -7.42
C MET A 306 5.82 22.37 -7.97
N TYR A 307 4.65 22.05 -7.43
CA TYR A 307 3.36 22.46 -8.00
C TYR A 307 2.71 23.65 -7.28
N HIS A 308 3.00 23.84 -5.98
CA HIS A 308 2.28 24.79 -5.13
C HIS A 308 3.21 25.82 -4.47
N HIS A 309 4.44 25.94 -4.96
CA HIS A 309 5.38 26.92 -4.44
C HIS A 309 4.98 28.35 -4.87
N GLU A 310 4.22 29.03 -4.03
CA GLU A 310 4.16 30.50 -4.08
C GLU A 310 5.47 31.03 -3.49
N SER A 311 6.17 31.84 -4.28
CA SER A 311 7.50 32.41 -4.00
C SER A 311 7.42 33.47 -2.88
N ASP A 312 7.19 33.05 -1.65
CA ASP A 312 7.34 33.91 -0.47
C ASP A 312 8.66 33.55 0.24
N GLU A 313 9.58 34.52 0.30
CA GLU A 313 10.86 34.41 1.03
C GLU A 313 10.69 33.95 2.49
N ALA A 314 9.47 34.05 3.06
CA ALA A 314 9.11 33.53 4.37
C ALA A 314 8.98 31.97 4.41
N GLN A 315 8.76 31.31 3.27
CA GLN A 315 8.68 29.83 3.20
C GLN A 315 10.05 29.19 3.02
N GLU A 316 11.03 29.87 2.41
CA GLU A 316 12.40 29.35 2.30
C GLU A 316 13.02 29.12 3.70
N ALA A 317 12.64 29.93 4.68
CA ALA A 317 13.06 29.77 6.08
C ALA A 317 12.32 28.61 6.81
N GLN A 318 11.30 28.01 6.20
CA GLN A 318 10.48 26.96 6.82
C GLN A 318 11.09 25.56 6.67
N TYR A 319 11.94 25.35 5.67
CA TYR A 319 12.58 24.07 5.38
C TYR A 319 14.10 24.19 5.50
N ASP A 320 14.64 23.81 6.65
CA ASP A 320 16.10 23.76 6.88
C ASP A 320 16.70 22.50 6.20
N ASP A 321 16.42 22.29 4.90
CA ASP A 321 16.88 21.13 4.12
C ASP A 321 17.08 21.49 2.63
N ILE A 322 17.41 20.48 1.78
CA ILE A 322 17.66 20.68 0.34
C ILE A 322 16.40 20.52 -0.52
N GLY A 323 15.20 20.40 0.07
CA GLY A 323 13.99 20.05 -0.66
C GLY A 323 13.60 21.03 -1.76
N LEU A 324 13.71 22.34 -1.50
CA LEU A 324 13.39 23.38 -2.50
C LEU A 324 14.36 23.34 -3.68
N GLN A 325 15.67 23.23 -3.41
CA GLN A 325 16.69 23.14 -4.45
C GLN A 325 16.55 21.85 -5.27
N LEU A 326 16.11 20.74 -4.63
CA LEU A 326 15.81 19.51 -5.34
C LEU A 326 14.58 19.67 -6.24
N ALA A 327 13.51 20.30 -5.77
CA ALA A 327 12.32 20.59 -6.57
C ALA A 327 12.68 21.44 -7.81
N GLU A 328 13.47 22.51 -7.63
CA GLU A 328 13.98 23.34 -8.73
C GLU A 328 14.84 22.54 -9.72
N ALA A 329 15.75 21.69 -9.23
CA ALA A 329 16.59 20.84 -10.08
C ALA A 329 15.77 19.85 -10.92
N LEU A 330 14.72 19.25 -10.35
CA LEU A 330 13.80 18.36 -11.05
C LEU A 330 13.00 19.11 -12.12
N LEU A 331 12.44 20.27 -11.79
CA LEU A 331 11.67 21.11 -12.71
C LEU A 331 12.51 21.59 -13.89
N ASN A 332 13.78 21.92 -13.69
CA ASN A 332 14.68 22.46 -14.71
C ASN A 332 15.48 21.37 -15.47
N ASN A 333 15.29 20.09 -15.14
CA ASN A 333 16.03 19.00 -15.78
C ASN A 333 15.56 18.74 -17.22
N ALA A 334 16.41 19.01 -18.21
CA ALA A 334 16.08 18.87 -19.64
C ALA A 334 15.70 17.43 -20.04
N SER A 335 16.22 16.40 -19.37
CA SER A 335 15.89 15.01 -19.65
C SER A 335 14.53 14.61 -19.10
N LEU A 336 14.12 15.14 -17.93
CA LEU A 336 12.79 14.94 -17.37
C LEU A 336 11.73 15.69 -18.17
N GLN A 337 12.06 16.85 -18.74
CA GLN A 337 11.16 17.62 -19.61
C GLN A 337 10.82 16.91 -20.95
N GLN A 338 11.48 15.80 -21.27
CA GLN A 338 11.15 14.99 -22.44
C GLN A 338 9.94 14.08 -22.22
N PHE A 339 9.57 13.79 -20.97
CA PHE A 339 8.37 13.04 -20.64
C PHE A 339 7.13 13.95 -20.64
N THR A 340 5.97 13.36 -20.81
CA THR A 340 4.71 14.05 -20.52
C THR A 340 4.56 14.18 -19.02
N TRP A 341 4.31 15.37 -18.51
CA TRP A 341 4.06 15.60 -17.10
C TRP A 341 2.56 15.66 -16.83
N GLN A 342 2.11 14.95 -15.81
CA GLN A 342 0.75 15.01 -15.33
C GLN A 342 0.76 15.40 -13.86
N GLU A 343 -0.06 16.38 -13.50
CA GLU A 343 -0.23 16.79 -12.11
C GLU A 343 -1.00 15.72 -11.34
N PRO A 344 -0.56 15.36 -10.11
CA PRO A 344 -1.25 14.38 -9.28
C PRO A 344 -2.56 14.94 -8.73
N ALA A 345 -3.50 14.05 -8.43
CA ALA A 345 -4.72 14.42 -7.72
C ALA A 345 -4.45 14.80 -6.26
N GLU A 346 -3.37 14.28 -5.67
CA GLU A 346 -2.88 14.61 -4.32
C GLU A 346 -1.35 14.52 -4.29
N THR A 347 -0.69 15.45 -3.62
CA THR A 347 0.77 15.55 -3.49
C THR A 347 1.29 14.87 -2.22
N VAL A 348 1.40 15.64 -1.13
CA VAL A 348 2.07 15.26 0.14
C VAL A 348 1.44 14.04 0.82
N ARG A 349 0.15 13.83 0.64
CA ARG A 349 -0.62 12.84 1.38
C ARG A 349 -1.05 11.65 0.53
N ALA A 350 -0.46 11.48 -0.65
CA ALA A 350 -0.78 10.38 -1.54
C ALA A 350 -0.73 9.02 -0.81
N THR A 351 0.34 8.73 -0.07
CA THR A 351 0.49 7.50 0.72
C THR A 351 -0.56 7.36 1.82
N VAL A 352 -0.88 8.44 2.54
CA VAL A 352 -1.84 8.40 3.66
C VAL A 352 -3.27 8.26 3.18
N LEU A 353 -3.60 8.93 2.09
CA LEU A 353 -4.91 8.83 1.47
C LEU A 353 -5.16 7.42 0.95
N GLY A 354 -4.12 6.62 0.59
CA GLY A 354 -4.15 5.20 0.23
C GLY A 354 -4.65 4.28 1.34
N ALA A 355 -4.60 4.73 2.56
CA ALA A 355 -4.89 3.89 3.70
C ALA A 355 -6.37 3.93 4.11
N GLY A 356 -7.07 2.82 4.01
CA GLY A 356 -8.25 2.60 4.82
C GLY A 356 -9.61 2.46 4.16
N THR A 357 -9.71 1.80 3.02
CA THR A 357 -11.00 1.30 2.54
C THR A 357 -11.14 -0.20 2.83
N GLN A 358 -12.31 -0.61 3.31
CA GLN A 358 -12.61 -2.02 3.54
C GLN A 358 -13.89 -2.39 2.79
N THR A 359 -13.85 -3.49 2.06
CA THR A 359 -15.04 -4.13 1.50
C THR A 359 -15.15 -5.53 2.08
N THR A 360 -16.36 -5.96 2.43
CA THR A 360 -16.59 -7.35 2.84
C THR A 360 -17.16 -8.12 1.67
N GLU A 361 -16.47 -9.15 1.25
CA GLU A 361 -16.90 -10.08 0.22
C GLU A 361 -17.11 -11.47 0.83
N ILE A 362 -17.82 -12.33 0.14
CA ILE A 362 -17.96 -13.73 0.53
C ILE A 362 -17.39 -14.55 -0.61
N SER A 363 -16.50 -15.50 -0.29
CA SER A 363 -15.95 -16.41 -1.28
C SER A 363 -17.04 -17.21 -1.98
N GLY A 364 -16.78 -17.69 -3.17
CA GLY A 364 -17.61 -18.72 -3.80
C GLY A 364 -17.76 -19.96 -2.92
N ALA A 365 -18.68 -20.84 -3.28
CA ALA A 365 -18.89 -22.13 -2.60
C ALA A 365 -17.88 -23.21 -3.04
N THR A 366 -17.05 -22.90 -4.03
CA THR A 366 -16.09 -23.82 -4.67
C THR A 366 -14.67 -23.63 -4.16
N ILE A 367 -14.50 -23.59 -2.84
CA ILE A 367 -13.21 -23.32 -2.20
C ILE A 367 -12.58 -24.57 -1.56
N GLN A 368 -11.29 -24.50 -1.30
CA GLN A 368 -10.54 -25.46 -0.50
C GLN A 368 -9.79 -24.70 0.59
N VAL A 369 -10.14 -24.91 1.85
CA VAL A 369 -9.49 -24.23 2.99
C VAL A 369 -9.12 -25.22 4.08
N ALA A 370 -8.03 -24.92 4.78
CA ALA A 370 -7.59 -25.63 5.97
C ALA A 370 -8.18 -24.91 7.22
N PRO A 371 -9.24 -25.46 7.87
CA PRO A 371 -9.98 -24.71 8.91
C PRO A 371 -9.15 -24.35 10.13
N HIS A 372 -8.09 -25.10 10.41
CA HIS A 372 -7.20 -24.86 11.56
C HIS A 372 -6.26 -23.65 11.37
N GLU A 373 -6.11 -23.18 10.15
CA GLU A 373 -5.34 -21.99 9.81
C GLU A 373 -6.18 -20.69 9.92
N LEU A 374 -7.49 -20.82 9.97
CA LEU A 374 -8.40 -19.68 10.01
C LEU A 374 -8.74 -19.25 11.44
N PRO A 375 -8.97 -17.98 11.71
CA PRO A 375 -8.94 -16.86 10.75
C PRO A 375 -7.53 -16.35 10.44
N LEU A 376 -7.30 -15.88 9.21
CA LEU A 376 -6.10 -15.17 8.82
C LEU A 376 -6.38 -13.67 8.73
N LYS A 377 -5.43 -12.85 9.14
CA LYS A 377 -5.54 -11.39 9.10
C LYS A 377 -4.37 -10.75 8.38
N ASN A 378 -4.64 -9.63 7.72
CA ASN A 378 -3.64 -8.76 7.08
C ASN A 378 -2.72 -9.51 6.11
N ILE A 379 -3.29 -10.37 5.26
CA ILE A 379 -2.53 -11.09 4.24
C ILE A 379 -2.41 -10.20 3.00
N PRO A 380 -1.20 -9.76 2.62
CA PRO A 380 -1.00 -8.94 1.42
C PRO A 380 -1.25 -9.75 0.15
N ILE A 381 -1.73 -9.08 -0.88
CA ILE A 381 -2.09 -9.67 -2.17
C ILE A 381 -1.04 -9.30 -3.23
N TYR A 382 -0.52 -10.30 -3.91
CA TYR A 382 0.23 -10.13 -5.15
C TYR A 382 -0.57 -10.71 -6.32
N GLN A 383 -0.95 -9.85 -7.27
CA GLN A 383 -1.68 -10.26 -8.47
C GLN A 383 -0.72 -10.74 -9.54
N TYR A 384 -1.01 -11.90 -10.10
CA TYR A 384 -0.34 -12.44 -11.28
C TYR A 384 -1.35 -12.71 -12.41
N ASP A 385 -1.12 -12.08 -13.55
CA ASP A 385 -1.97 -12.17 -14.73
C ASP A 385 -1.44 -13.21 -15.72
N PHE A 386 -2.18 -14.28 -15.93
CA PHE A 386 -1.84 -15.34 -16.90
C PHE A 386 -2.09 -14.95 -18.35
N LYS A 387 -2.72 -13.79 -18.63
CA LYS A 387 -3.00 -13.29 -19.98
C LYS A 387 -3.67 -14.33 -20.88
N GLU A 388 -4.58 -15.13 -20.30
CA GLU A 388 -5.30 -16.21 -20.95
C GLU A 388 -4.41 -17.29 -21.61
N ASN A 389 -3.14 -17.40 -21.19
CA ASN A 389 -2.19 -18.37 -21.72
C ASN A 389 -1.41 -19.08 -20.62
N LEU A 390 -1.71 -20.36 -20.38
CA LEU A 390 -1.10 -21.12 -19.29
C LEU A 390 0.42 -21.32 -19.49
N GLU A 391 0.88 -21.67 -20.69
CA GLU A 391 2.30 -21.99 -20.91
C GLU A 391 3.16 -20.73 -20.75
N THR A 392 2.74 -19.60 -21.32
CA THR A 392 3.41 -18.32 -21.14
C THR A 392 3.33 -17.86 -19.68
N GLY A 393 2.18 -18.03 -19.01
CA GLY A 393 2.04 -17.71 -17.60
C GLY A 393 2.99 -18.53 -16.73
N LEU A 394 3.07 -19.85 -16.95
CA LEU A 394 3.95 -20.72 -16.18
C LEU A 394 5.44 -20.40 -16.38
N SER A 395 5.86 -19.93 -17.57
CA SER A 395 7.26 -19.60 -17.85
C SER A 395 7.78 -18.37 -17.09
N HIS A 396 6.90 -17.51 -16.57
CA HIS A 396 7.26 -16.31 -15.81
C HIS A 396 6.71 -16.35 -14.36
N PHE A 397 6.16 -17.50 -13.94
CA PHE A 397 5.51 -17.59 -12.64
C PHE A 397 6.51 -17.57 -11.47
N GLU A 398 7.70 -18.13 -11.69
CA GLU A 398 8.80 -18.07 -10.72
C GLU A 398 9.24 -16.62 -10.47
N ASP A 399 9.47 -15.86 -11.53
CA ASP A 399 9.83 -14.44 -11.44
C ASP A 399 8.76 -13.63 -10.67
N ALA A 400 7.48 -13.94 -10.90
CA ALA A 400 6.37 -13.29 -10.21
C ALA A 400 6.36 -13.57 -8.70
N VAL A 401 6.65 -14.79 -8.29
CA VAL A 401 6.74 -15.15 -6.86
C VAL A 401 7.97 -14.53 -6.22
N GLU A 402 9.11 -14.46 -6.91
CA GLU A 402 10.28 -13.73 -6.45
C GLU A 402 9.99 -12.23 -6.25
N GLN A 403 9.26 -11.61 -7.17
CA GLN A 403 8.80 -10.23 -7.03
C GLN A 403 7.86 -10.06 -5.83
N ALA A 404 6.93 -10.99 -5.60
CA ALA A 404 6.06 -10.98 -4.42
C ALA A 404 6.85 -11.06 -3.11
N VAL A 405 7.87 -11.92 -3.05
CA VAL A 405 8.79 -12.01 -1.90
C VAL A 405 9.57 -10.71 -1.72
N ALA A 406 10.12 -10.15 -2.79
CA ALA A 406 10.84 -8.88 -2.72
C ALA A 406 9.95 -7.74 -2.22
N LEU A 407 8.67 -7.72 -2.64
CA LEU A 407 7.71 -6.69 -2.28
C LEU A 407 7.25 -6.80 -0.81
N TYR A 408 6.92 -8.01 -0.34
CA TYR A 408 6.27 -8.20 0.97
C TYR A 408 7.20 -8.76 2.04
N ASP A 409 8.32 -9.35 1.67
CA ASP A 409 9.29 -9.99 2.56
C ASP A 409 10.73 -9.65 2.18
N SER A 410 11.01 -8.38 1.94
CA SER A 410 12.33 -7.88 1.50
C SER A 410 13.47 -8.27 2.47
N ALA A 411 13.16 -8.35 3.77
CA ALA A 411 14.10 -8.80 4.79
C ALA A 411 14.25 -10.32 4.86
N LYS A 412 13.46 -11.09 4.10
CA LYS A 412 13.41 -12.56 4.11
C LYS A 412 13.15 -13.15 5.50
N GLU A 413 12.32 -12.48 6.28
CA GLU A 413 11.90 -12.93 7.61
C GLU A 413 10.74 -13.93 7.55
N GLY A 414 10.15 -14.11 6.37
CA GLY A 414 9.07 -15.03 6.09
C GLY A 414 7.69 -14.42 6.25
N GLN A 415 7.50 -13.17 5.85
CA GLN A 415 6.16 -12.58 5.71
C GLN A 415 5.36 -13.37 4.68
N ASN A 416 4.19 -13.89 5.07
CA ASN A 416 3.33 -14.62 4.14
C ASN A 416 2.50 -13.66 3.30
N PHE A 417 2.11 -14.10 2.11
CA PHE A 417 1.29 -13.36 1.15
C PHE A 417 0.35 -14.31 0.40
N ALA A 418 -0.70 -13.75 -0.21
CA ALA A 418 -1.58 -14.48 -1.11
C ALA A 418 -1.28 -14.13 -2.57
N LEU A 419 -1.29 -15.15 -3.43
CA LEU A 419 -1.22 -14.95 -4.89
C LEU A 419 -2.63 -14.86 -5.45
N TYR A 420 -2.95 -13.73 -6.11
CA TYR A 420 -4.16 -13.57 -6.88
C TYR A 420 -3.91 -13.93 -8.34
N LEU A 421 -4.48 -15.05 -8.80
CA LEU A 421 -4.32 -15.55 -10.17
C LEU A 421 -5.49 -15.04 -11.03
N SER A 422 -5.19 -14.08 -11.90
CA SER A 422 -6.16 -13.47 -12.81
C SER A 422 -5.96 -13.94 -14.26
N ASN A 423 -7.01 -13.82 -15.06
CA ASN A 423 -7.01 -14.17 -16.49
C ASN A 423 -6.45 -15.57 -16.79
N LEU A 424 -6.77 -16.55 -15.93
CA LEU A 424 -6.47 -17.94 -16.20
C LEU A 424 -7.25 -18.38 -17.45
N PRO A 425 -6.64 -19.11 -18.40
CA PRO A 425 -7.37 -19.71 -19.51
C PRO A 425 -8.31 -20.80 -18.99
N TYR A 426 -9.18 -21.31 -19.86
CA TYR A 426 -9.93 -22.53 -19.54
C TYR A 426 -8.95 -23.67 -19.23
N LEU A 427 -9.05 -24.25 -18.02
CA LEU A 427 -8.14 -25.28 -17.54
C LEU A 427 -8.75 -26.67 -17.69
N GLY A 428 -8.15 -27.53 -18.53
CA GLY A 428 -8.42 -28.92 -18.53
C GLY A 428 -7.74 -29.66 -17.36
N PHE A 429 -8.07 -30.91 -17.12
CA PHE A 429 -7.49 -31.70 -16.01
C PHE A 429 -5.95 -31.71 -15.98
N ARG A 430 -5.32 -31.86 -17.16
CA ARG A 430 -3.84 -31.83 -17.27
C ARG A 430 -3.26 -30.44 -16.95
N ASP A 431 -3.98 -29.41 -17.29
CA ASP A 431 -3.54 -28.01 -17.07
C ASP A 431 -3.60 -27.65 -15.58
N VAL A 432 -4.65 -28.09 -14.88
CA VAL A 432 -4.74 -27.99 -13.42
C VAL A 432 -3.59 -28.70 -12.73
N GLN A 433 -3.21 -29.92 -13.20
CA GLN A 433 -2.08 -30.64 -12.65
C GLN A 433 -0.73 -29.95 -12.91
N LYS A 434 -0.53 -29.36 -14.11
CA LYS A 434 0.66 -28.57 -14.42
C LYS A 434 0.76 -27.34 -13.52
N LEU A 435 -0.32 -26.58 -13.42
CA LEU A 435 -0.39 -25.38 -12.57
C LEU A 435 -0.11 -25.73 -11.09
N ALA A 436 -0.76 -26.76 -10.56
CA ALA A 436 -0.57 -27.18 -9.17
C ALA A 436 0.88 -27.60 -8.88
N LYS A 437 1.53 -28.33 -9.79
CA LYS A 437 2.95 -28.69 -9.63
C LYS A 437 3.86 -27.49 -9.66
N ALA A 438 3.64 -26.53 -10.56
CA ALA A 438 4.42 -25.30 -10.62
C ALA A 438 4.25 -24.48 -9.34
N ILE A 439 3.02 -24.33 -8.84
CA ILE A 439 2.75 -23.62 -7.57
C ILE A 439 3.56 -24.26 -6.43
N VAL A 440 3.50 -25.57 -6.25
CA VAL A 440 4.22 -26.26 -5.17
C VAL A 440 5.72 -26.03 -5.30
N GLN A 441 6.27 -26.28 -6.49
CA GLN A 441 7.71 -26.17 -6.75
C GLN A 441 8.24 -24.78 -6.42
N ILE A 442 7.51 -23.73 -6.79
CA ILE A 442 7.92 -22.34 -6.60
C ILE A 442 7.68 -21.90 -5.14
N MET A 443 6.54 -22.27 -4.56
CA MET A 443 6.25 -21.89 -3.17
C MET A 443 7.15 -22.58 -2.14
N ASP A 444 7.76 -23.71 -2.48
CA ASP A 444 8.80 -24.36 -1.66
C ASP A 444 10.12 -23.59 -1.60
N GLN A 445 10.35 -22.63 -2.51
CA GLN A 445 11.55 -21.78 -2.54
C GLN A 445 11.43 -20.51 -1.69
N ARG A 446 10.25 -20.25 -1.08
CA ARG A 446 10.05 -19.09 -0.21
C ARG A 446 10.96 -19.15 1.04
N PRO A 447 11.25 -18.01 1.69
CA PRO A 447 12.06 -17.95 2.92
C PRO A 447 11.55 -18.88 4.03
N ARG A 448 10.21 -19.03 4.14
CA ARG A 448 9.56 -19.99 5.07
C ARG A 448 8.58 -20.89 4.29
N PRO A 449 9.10 -21.98 3.71
CA PRO A 449 8.31 -22.84 2.86
C PRO A 449 7.21 -23.62 3.61
N GLU A 450 7.26 -23.70 4.94
CA GLU A 450 6.26 -24.37 5.78
C GLU A 450 4.95 -23.60 5.94
N GLN A 451 4.94 -22.31 5.62
CA GLN A 451 3.75 -21.48 5.74
C GLN A 451 2.65 -21.88 4.76
N PRO A 452 1.38 -21.59 5.08
CA PRO A 452 0.26 -21.88 4.19
C PRO A 452 0.46 -21.32 2.78
N ILE A 453 0.03 -22.08 1.78
CA ILE A 453 -0.13 -21.59 0.40
C ILE A 453 -1.49 -20.95 0.30
N ILE A 454 -1.52 -19.63 0.08
CA ILE A 454 -2.76 -18.86 0.00
C ILE A 454 -2.95 -18.40 -1.44
N LEU A 455 -4.04 -18.86 -2.07
CA LEU A 455 -4.39 -18.53 -3.45
C LEU A 455 -5.77 -17.87 -3.47
N VAL A 456 -5.88 -16.78 -4.20
CA VAL A 456 -7.14 -16.18 -4.61
C VAL A 456 -7.26 -16.35 -6.12
N ILE A 457 -8.35 -16.93 -6.60
CA ILE A 457 -8.54 -17.23 -8.02
C ILE A 457 -9.69 -16.39 -8.55
N GLN A 458 -9.47 -15.67 -9.63
CA GLN A 458 -10.51 -14.84 -10.24
C GLN A 458 -11.71 -15.66 -10.71
N SER A 459 -11.45 -16.83 -11.29
CA SER A 459 -12.45 -17.73 -11.85
C SER A 459 -12.82 -18.86 -10.87
N ASP A 460 -13.93 -19.55 -11.11
CA ASP A 460 -14.46 -20.66 -10.31
C ASP A 460 -13.60 -21.94 -10.42
N HIS A 461 -12.31 -21.86 -10.02
CA HIS A 461 -11.37 -22.98 -10.08
C HIS A 461 -10.68 -23.27 -8.74
N ALA A 462 -10.98 -22.53 -7.67
CA ALA A 462 -10.26 -22.66 -6.42
C ALA A 462 -10.33 -24.06 -5.83
N LYS A 463 -11.49 -24.68 -5.83
CA LYS A 463 -11.67 -26.03 -5.29
C LYS A 463 -10.86 -27.07 -6.04
N VAL A 464 -10.90 -27.06 -7.37
CA VAL A 464 -10.19 -28.08 -8.17
C VAL A 464 -8.68 -27.90 -8.08
N ILE A 465 -8.19 -26.65 -8.07
CA ILE A 465 -6.78 -26.36 -7.88
C ILE A 465 -6.35 -26.74 -6.46
N GLY A 466 -7.08 -26.32 -5.43
CA GLY A 466 -6.78 -26.62 -4.04
C GLY A 466 -6.79 -28.12 -3.72
N GLN A 467 -7.75 -28.87 -4.23
CA GLN A 467 -7.79 -30.33 -4.08
C GLN A 467 -6.64 -31.02 -4.82
N THR A 468 -6.24 -30.50 -5.98
CA THR A 468 -5.09 -31.04 -6.73
C THR A 468 -3.78 -30.79 -5.97
N LEU A 469 -3.61 -29.60 -5.39
CA LEU A 469 -2.49 -29.28 -4.50
C LEU A 469 -2.45 -30.23 -3.29
N ALA A 470 -3.58 -30.44 -2.62
CA ALA A 470 -3.68 -31.37 -1.49
C ALA A 470 -3.33 -32.82 -1.90
N ALA A 471 -3.71 -33.24 -3.09
CA ALA A 471 -3.40 -34.57 -3.62
C ALA A 471 -1.89 -34.77 -3.92
N LEU A 472 -1.12 -33.69 -4.08
CA LEU A 472 0.33 -33.73 -4.23
C LEU A 472 1.06 -33.98 -2.90
N GLN A 473 0.32 -34.14 -1.79
CA GLN A 473 0.84 -34.38 -0.44
C GLN A 473 1.86 -33.33 0.02
N VAL A 474 1.59 -32.08 -0.31
CA VAL A 474 2.39 -30.94 0.16
C VAL A 474 2.32 -30.85 1.69
N LYS A 475 3.41 -30.37 2.31
CA LYS A 475 3.49 -30.21 3.77
C LYS A 475 2.70 -28.99 4.25
N GLN A 476 2.53 -28.00 3.37
CA GLN A 476 1.86 -26.74 3.65
C GLN A 476 0.35 -26.93 3.72
N SER A 477 -0.28 -26.19 4.60
CA SER A 477 -1.73 -25.99 4.58
C SER A 477 -2.11 -25.20 3.31
N ILE A 478 -3.26 -25.55 2.73
CA ILE A 478 -3.73 -24.93 1.49
C ILE A 478 -4.99 -24.14 1.78
N ILE A 479 -4.97 -22.87 1.36
CA ILE A 479 -6.11 -21.97 1.39
C ILE A 479 -6.29 -21.46 -0.04
N CYS A 480 -7.34 -21.93 -0.70
CA CYS A 480 -7.65 -21.58 -2.08
C CYS A 480 -9.10 -21.10 -2.15
N ILE A 481 -9.28 -19.83 -2.43
CA ILE A 481 -10.59 -19.15 -2.47
C ILE A 481 -10.80 -18.52 -3.85
N ASP A 482 -12.04 -18.27 -4.22
CA ASP A 482 -12.39 -17.65 -5.50
C ASP A 482 -13.47 -16.57 -5.37
N GLN A 483 -13.74 -15.91 -6.49
CA GLN A 483 -14.77 -14.88 -6.63
C GLN A 483 -14.57 -13.66 -5.74
N ILE A 484 -13.33 -13.40 -5.33
CA ILE A 484 -12.93 -12.18 -4.62
C ILE A 484 -12.16 -11.29 -5.58
N ASN A 485 -12.52 -10.00 -5.63
CA ASN A 485 -11.83 -9.01 -6.44
C ASN A 485 -10.79 -8.30 -5.61
N VAL A 486 -9.53 -8.50 -5.95
CA VAL A 486 -8.38 -7.91 -5.26
C VAL A 486 -7.30 -7.54 -6.27
N GLU A 487 -6.37 -6.67 -5.87
CA GLU A 487 -5.26 -6.20 -6.69
C GLU A 487 -3.95 -6.21 -5.88
N THR A 488 -2.81 -6.10 -6.56
CA THR A 488 -1.52 -5.94 -5.88
C THR A 488 -1.54 -4.69 -4.97
N GLY A 489 -1.13 -4.88 -3.72
CA GLY A 489 -1.16 -3.85 -2.68
C GLY A 489 -2.43 -3.85 -1.83
N ASP A 490 -3.43 -4.68 -2.15
CA ASP A 490 -4.53 -4.95 -1.25
C ASP A 490 -4.10 -5.94 -0.16
N TYR A 491 -4.88 -5.96 0.91
CA TYR A 491 -4.76 -6.95 2.00
C TYR A 491 -6.09 -7.62 2.23
N ILE A 492 -6.06 -8.88 2.65
CA ILE A 492 -7.29 -9.61 3.00
C ILE A 492 -7.24 -10.16 4.41
N ASP A 493 -8.41 -10.15 5.05
CA ASP A 493 -8.69 -10.99 6.21
C ASP A 493 -9.61 -12.13 5.77
N ILE A 494 -9.23 -13.35 6.07
CA ILE A 494 -10.04 -14.54 5.78
C ILE A 494 -10.63 -15.03 7.10
N GLY A 495 -11.94 -14.93 7.22
CA GLY A 495 -12.67 -15.35 8.43
C GLY A 495 -12.83 -16.87 8.53
N ASN A 496 -13.43 -17.32 9.62
CA ASN A 496 -13.71 -18.75 9.82
C ASN A 496 -14.69 -19.28 8.76
N ALA A 497 -14.50 -20.54 8.38
CA ALA A 497 -15.41 -21.20 7.46
C ALA A 497 -16.83 -21.27 8.04
N LEU A 498 -17.81 -20.89 7.24
CA LEU A 498 -19.23 -20.99 7.59
C LEU A 498 -19.75 -22.41 7.37
N THR A 499 -20.87 -22.73 7.97
CA THR A 499 -21.54 -24.04 7.77
C THR A 499 -21.96 -24.30 6.33
N SER A 500 -22.09 -23.24 5.52
CA SER A 500 -22.34 -23.30 4.08
C SER A 500 -21.11 -23.69 3.25
N GLY A 501 -19.93 -23.80 3.86
CA GLY A 501 -18.68 -24.12 3.18
C GLY A 501 -18.02 -22.93 2.46
N VAL A 502 -18.47 -21.70 2.73
CA VAL A 502 -17.85 -20.46 2.26
C VAL A 502 -17.08 -19.77 3.38
N VAL A 503 -16.17 -18.86 3.06
CA VAL A 503 -15.47 -18.03 4.03
C VAL A 503 -15.78 -16.54 3.79
N PRO A 504 -16.05 -15.76 4.83
CA PRO A 504 -16.10 -14.32 4.71
C PRO A 504 -14.69 -13.78 4.51
N VAL A 505 -14.53 -12.87 3.55
CA VAL A 505 -13.26 -12.21 3.24
C VAL A 505 -13.46 -10.71 3.34
N VAL A 506 -12.67 -10.07 4.16
CA VAL A 506 -12.61 -8.60 4.20
C VAL A 506 -11.45 -8.18 3.32
N VAL A 507 -11.76 -7.48 2.25
CA VAL A 507 -10.75 -6.87 1.38
C VAL A 507 -10.46 -5.49 1.92
N LYS A 508 -9.22 -5.27 2.29
CA LYS A 508 -8.70 -4.00 2.76
C LYS A 508 -7.89 -3.39 1.63
N THR A 509 -8.54 -2.53 0.89
CA THR A 509 -7.93 -1.89 -0.26
C THR A 509 -7.20 -0.63 0.19
N LEU A 510 -5.92 -0.55 -0.14
CA LEU A 510 -5.15 0.68 -0.01
C LEU A 510 -5.37 1.53 -1.29
N THR A 511 -6.63 1.86 -1.60
CA THR A 511 -6.97 2.59 -2.83
C THR A 511 -7.94 3.72 -2.63
N PHE A 512 -7.94 4.61 -3.61
CA PHE A 512 -8.90 5.69 -3.82
C PHE A 512 -9.68 5.46 -5.09
N HIS A 513 -10.97 5.63 -5.01
CA HIS A 513 -11.74 6.08 -6.14
C HIS A 513 -11.94 7.59 -6.00
N THR A 514 -11.25 8.38 -6.81
CA THR A 514 -11.71 9.70 -7.16
C THR A 514 -12.85 9.50 -8.14
N THR A 515 -14.06 9.82 -7.72
CA THR A 515 -15.20 10.03 -8.63
C THR A 515 -14.95 11.26 -9.49
#